data_ca02caba7e728d92b1d0eb77426e895f
#
_entry.id   ca02caba7e728d92b1d0eb77426e895f
#
_cell.length_a   1.000
_cell.length_b   1.000
_cell.length_c   1.000
_cell.angle_alpha   90.00
_cell.angle_beta   90.00
_cell.angle_gamma   90.00
#
_symmetry.space_group_name_H-M   'P 1'
#
loop_
_entity.id
_entity.type
_entity.pdbx_description
1 polymer ?
#
loop_
_entity_poly.entity_id
_entity_poly.type
_entity_poly.pdbx_seq_one_letter_code
_entity_poly.pdbx_strand_id
1 'polypeptide(L)'
;TELPPLADGCVHPESLREEIGELRIHPGELTEEEILFFIPKAAKIDQKTDPRLQMFAKLFAEMVSVHNAATFAIEQNDWDFMGVYYDSIDHFGHGFMEYHPPRMDHIGEEEFEIYQEIIAGCYKFHDLMLGRLMHLAGDDTTIILCSDHGYHSDHLRPKETPNVPAGPAIWHRDFGVVAMAGPGIKRGEKIYGANLLDITPTVLSLLGLPT
;
A
#
# COMPACT_ATOMS: atom_id res chain seq x y z
N THR A 1 -17.92 -16.63 2.45
CA THR A 1 -17.70 -16.17 3.86
C THR A 1 -17.95 -14.68 3.86
N GLU A 2 -18.98 -14.22 4.58
CA GLU A 2 -19.33 -12.80 4.64
C GLU A 2 -18.39 -12.09 5.61
N LEU A 3 -17.93 -10.90 5.23
CA LEU A 3 -17.23 -9.99 6.14
C LEU A 3 -18.24 -9.38 7.11
N PRO A 4 -17.84 -9.12 8.37
CA PRO A 4 -18.74 -8.44 9.32
C PRO A 4 -19.09 -7.05 8.78
N PRO A 5 -20.29 -6.52 9.07
CA PRO A 5 -20.66 -5.16 8.71
C PRO A 5 -19.60 -4.15 9.22
N LEU A 6 -19.42 -3.06 8.48
CA LEU A 6 -18.58 -1.95 8.95
C LEU A 6 -19.17 -1.35 10.24
N ALA A 7 -18.31 -1.03 11.19
CA ALA A 7 -18.72 -0.42 12.45
C ALA A 7 -19.37 0.96 12.24
N ASP A 8 -20.22 1.36 13.18
CA ASP A 8 -20.80 2.70 13.17
C ASP A 8 -19.70 3.78 13.25
N GLY A 9 -19.86 4.82 12.42
CA GLY A 9 -18.93 5.95 12.39
C GLY A 9 -17.59 5.72 11.67
N CYS A 10 -17.38 4.55 11.03
CA CYS A 10 -16.16 4.32 10.25
C CYS A 10 -16.26 4.84 8.81
N VAL A 11 -17.46 5.21 8.35
CA VAL A 11 -17.69 5.82 7.03
C VAL A 11 -18.47 7.12 7.21
N HIS A 12 -18.08 8.17 6.48
CA HIS A 12 -18.80 9.43 6.45
C HIS A 12 -18.97 9.91 5.00
N PRO A 13 -20.19 10.32 4.57
CA PRO A 13 -21.45 10.23 5.35
C PRO A 13 -21.88 8.79 5.60
N GLU A 14 -22.60 8.56 6.69
CA GLU A 14 -23.05 7.24 7.14
C GLU A 14 -23.89 6.50 6.06
N SER A 15 -24.56 7.26 5.18
CA SER A 15 -25.34 6.71 4.06
C SER A 15 -24.51 5.86 3.08
N LEU A 16 -23.20 6.03 3.03
CA LEU A 16 -22.30 5.25 2.16
C LEU A 16 -21.78 3.97 2.82
N ARG A 17 -22.10 3.73 4.10
CA ARG A 17 -21.51 2.62 4.86
C ARG A 17 -21.84 1.23 4.27
N GLU A 18 -23.08 1.01 3.86
CA GLU A 18 -23.50 -0.26 3.26
C GLU A 18 -22.78 -0.48 1.93
N GLU A 19 -22.83 0.51 1.06
CA GLU A 19 -22.21 0.47 -0.26
C GLU A 19 -20.69 0.29 -0.21
N ILE A 20 -19.98 1.05 0.65
CA ILE A 20 -18.53 0.85 0.90
C ILE A 20 -18.26 -0.53 1.52
N GLY A 21 -19.17 -1.01 2.38
CA GLY A 21 -19.09 -2.33 2.98
C GLY A 21 -19.07 -3.47 1.94
N GLU A 22 -19.90 -3.34 0.88
CA GLU A 22 -19.98 -4.32 -0.22
C GLU A 22 -18.76 -4.31 -1.15
N LEU A 23 -17.98 -3.23 -1.16
CA LEU A 23 -16.75 -3.13 -1.97
C LEU A 23 -15.55 -3.85 -1.36
N ARG A 24 -15.67 -4.35 -0.13
CA ARG A 24 -14.59 -5.05 0.55
C ARG A 24 -14.43 -6.45 0.00
N ILE A 25 -13.17 -6.87 -0.11
CA ILE A 25 -12.77 -8.21 -0.54
C ILE A 25 -12.51 -9.08 0.69
N HIS A 26 -13.07 -10.29 0.70
CA HIS A 26 -12.74 -11.29 1.71
C HIS A 26 -11.44 -12.03 1.32
N PRO A 27 -10.50 -12.29 2.25
CA PRO A 27 -9.25 -13.01 1.92
C PRO A 27 -9.44 -14.37 1.23
N GLY A 28 -10.57 -15.04 1.44
CA GLY A 28 -10.93 -16.31 0.78
C GLY A 28 -11.46 -16.17 -0.65
N GLU A 29 -11.60 -14.96 -1.17
CA GLU A 29 -12.06 -14.69 -2.54
C GLU A 29 -10.91 -14.48 -3.53
N LEU A 30 -9.67 -14.46 -3.02
CA LEU A 30 -8.50 -14.34 -3.89
C LEU A 30 -8.43 -15.52 -4.87
N THR A 31 -8.20 -15.18 -6.12
CA THR A 31 -8.00 -16.15 -7.18
C THR A 31 -6.57 -16.72 -7.15
N GLU A 32 -6.39 -17.88 -7.75
CA GLU A 32 -5.05 -18.46 -7.95
C GLU A 32 -4.14 -17.51 -8.74
N GLU A 33 -4.66 -16.82 -9.75
CA GLU A 33 -3.91 -15.88 -10.59
C GLU A 33 -3.36 -14.71 -9.76
N GLU A 34 -4.18 -14.13 -8.89
CA GLU A 34 -3.77 -13.07 -7.97
C GLU A 34 -2.68 -13.54 -7.02
N ILE A 35 -2.81 -14.73 -6.44
CA ILE A 35 -1.79 -15.31 -5.57
C ILE A 35 -0.48 -15.53 -6.34
N LEU A 36 -0.54 -16.12 -7.53
CA LEU A 36 0.63 -16.44 -8.34
C LEU A 36 1.36 -15.20 -8.86
N PHE A 37 0.68 -14.06 -9.00
CA PHE A 37 1.31 -12.78 -9.34
C PHE A 37 2.37 -12.35 -8.31
N PHE A 38 2.13 -12.63 -7.02
CA PHE A 38 3.02 -12.29 -5.90
C PHE A 38 3.88 -13.47 -5.45
N ILE A 39 3.33 -14.68 -5.50
CA ILE A 39 3.95 -15.91 -4.98
C ILE A 39 3.93 -16.97 -6.10
N PRO A 40 4.82 -16.87 -7.11
CA PRO A 40 4.82 -17.80 -8.24
C PRO A 40 5.00 -19.27 -7.84
N LYS A 41 5.57 -19.53 -6.65
CA LYS A 41 5.78 -20.86 -6.09
C LYS A 41 4.78 -21.22 -5.00
N ALA A 42 3.59 -20.63 -4.95
CA ALA A 42 2.58 -20.83 -3.90
C ALA A 42 2.18 -22.31 -3.72
N ALA A 43 2.23 -23.10 -4.78
CA ALA A 43 1.96 -24.53 -4.70
C ALA A 43 2.92 -25.34 -3.79
N LYS A 44 4.09 -24.75 -3.43
CA LYS A 44 5.03 -25.35 -2.47
C LYS A 44 4.67 -25.10 -1.01
N ILE A 45 3.72 -24.22 -0.72
CA ILE A 45 3.35 -23.83 0.64
C ILE A 45 2.50 -24.93 1.28
N ASP A 46 2.96 -25.49 2.39
CA ASP A 46 2.12 -26.33 3.24
C ASP A 46 1.22 -25.45 4.13
N GLN A 47 0.01 -25.20 3.67
CA GLN A 47 -0.97 -24.34 4.37
C GLN A 47 -1.37 -24.83 5.77
N LYS A 48 -0.99 -26.07 6.16
CA LYS A 48 -1.28 -26.60 7.51
C LYS A 48 -0.27 -26.09 8.53
N THR A 49 0.94 -25.79 8.09
CA THR A 49 2.05 -25.43 8.95
C THR A 49 2.57 -24.02 8.71
N ASP A 50 2.31 -23.45 7.52
CA ASP A 50 2.78 -22.11 7.13
C ASP A 50 1.61 -21.11 7.03
N PRO A 51 1.48 -20.19 7.97
CA PRO A 51 0.40 -19.19 7.99
C PRO A 51 0.63 -18.02 7.04
N ARG A 52 1.79 -17.92 6.37
CA ARG A 52 2.18 -16.75 5.59
C ARG A 52 1.28 -16.51 4.37
N LEU A 53 0.74 -17.58 3.77
CA LEU A 53 -0.23 -17.42 2.69
C LEU A 53 -1.53 -16.77 3.19
N GLN A 54 -1.97 -17.11 4.39
CA GLN A 54 -3.16 -16.49 5.00
C GLN A 54 -2.90 -15.02 5.36
N MET A 55 -1.72 -14.71 5.88
CA MET A 55 -1.30 -13.34 6.14
C MET A 55 -1.25 -12.53 4.84
N PHE A 56 -0.63 -13.06 3.79
CA PHE A 56 -0.62 -12.45 2.46
C PHE A 56 -2.04 -12.17 1.97
N ALA A 57 -2.93 -13.17 2.00
CA ALA A 57 -4.31 -13.03 1.52
C ALA A 57 -5.06 -11.93 2.28
N LYS A 58 -4.85 -11.81 3.60
CA LYS A 58 -5.44 -10.75 4.40
C LYS A 58 -4.94 -9.37 3.97
N LEU A 59 -3.64 -9.17 3.87
CA LEU A 59 -3.03 -7.88 3.48
C LEU A 59 -3.45 -7.48 2.06
N PHE A 60 -3.50 -8.44 1.14
CA PHE A 60 -3.96 -8.19 -0.22
C PHE A 60 -5.43 -7.78 -0.27
N ALA A 61 -6.31 -8.49 0.43
CA ALA A 61 -7.73 -8.17 0.49
C ALA A 61 -7.99 -6.78 1.11
N GLU A 62 -7.24 -6.40 2.16
CA GLU A 62 -7.29 -5.05 2.76
C GLU A 62 -6.86 -3.98 1.74
N MET A 63 -5.75 -4.17 1.05
CA MET A 63 -5.24 -3.28 0.01
C MET A 63 -6.26 -3.07 -1.12
N VAL A 64 -6.82 -4.14 -1.65
CA VAL A 64 -7.81 -4.06 -2.74
C VAL A 64 -9.11 -3.41 -2.25
N SER A 65 -9.54 -3.67 -1.02
CA SER A 65 -10.73 -3.05 -0.43
C SER A 65 -10.58 -1.52 -0.34
N VAL A 66 -9.42 -1.02 0.08
CA VAL A 66 -9.11 0.42 0.09
C VAL A 66 -9.15 0.99 -1.33
N HIS A 67 -8.57 0.27 -2.30
CA HIS A 67 -8.56 0.69 -3.70
C HIS A 67 -9.96 0.75 -4.31
N ASN A 68 -10.80 -0.25 -4.03
CA ASN A 68 -12.18 -0.28 -4.49
C ASN A 68 -12.98 0.92 -3.92
N ALA A 69 -12.83 1.21 -2.64
CA ALA A 69 -13.48 2.37 -2.02
C ALA A 69 -12.96 3.69 -2.63
N ALA A 70 -11.66 3.80 -2.91
CA ALA A 70 -11.06 4.97 -3.54
C ALA A 70 -11.58 5.18 -4.98
N THR A 71 -11.60 4.13 -5.79
CA THR A 71 -12.13 4.21 -7.17
C THR A 71 -13.61 4.55 -7.19
N PHE A 72 -14.40 3.94 -6.31
CA PHE A 72 -15.81 4.27 -6.13
C PHE A 72 -15.99 5.75 -5.78
N ALA A 73 -15.23 6.28 -4.82
CA ALA A 73 -15.34 7.66 -4.40
C ALA A 73 -15.02 8.65 -5.53
N ILE A 74 -14.01 8.36 -6.36
CA ILE A 74 -13.66 9.18 -7.53
C ILE A 74 -14.77 9.14 -8.60
N GLU A 75 -15.33 7.97 -8.87
CA GLU A 75 -16.30 7.78 -9.95
C GLU A 75 -17.70 8.31 -9.61
N GLN A 76 -18.07 8.32 -8.33
CA GLN A 76 -19.44 8.62 -7.90
C GLN A 76 -19.64 10.04 -7.35
N ASN A 77 -18.58 10.82 -7.20
CA ASN A 77 -18.67 12.13 -6.59
C ASN A 77 -17.94 13.21 -7.40
N ASP A 78 -18.45 14.43 -7.33
CA ASP A 78 -17.68 15.61 -7.66
C ASP A 78 -16.76 15.94 -6.50
N TRP A 79 -15.47 16.16 -6.76
CA TRP A 79 -14.47 16.40 -5.72
C TRP A 79 -13.44 17.45 -6.16
N ASP A 80 -12.99 18.28 -5.23
CA ASP A 80 -11.89 19.22 -5.38
C ASP A 80 -10.57 18.64 -4.85
N PHE A 81 -10.68 17.77 -3.86
CA PHE A 81 -9.53 17.09 -3.22
C PHE A 81 -9.90 15.67 -2.85
N MET A 82 -8.98 14.76 -3.12
CA MET A 82 -9.07 13.38 -2.67
C MET A 82 -7.75 12.91 -2.07
N GLY A 83 -7.81 12.39 -0.85
CA GLY A 83 -6.70 11.74 -0.18
C GLY A 83 -6.95 10.24 -0.06
N VAL A 84 -6.01 9.42 -0.57
CA VAL A 84 -6.04 7.96 -0.41
C VAL A 84 -4.83 7.53 0.39
N TYR A 85 -5.05 6.80 1.48
CA TYR A 85 -3.99 6.25 2.31
C TYR A 85 -3.92 4.73 2.12
N TYR A 86 -2.76 4.28 1.70
CA TYR A 86 -2.44 2.86 1.59
C TYR A 86 -1.36 2.51 2.62
N ASP A 87 -1.73 1.77 3.66
CA ASP A 87 -0.81 1.20 4.64
C ASP A 87 -0.18 -0.13 4.19
N SER A 88 -0.67 -0.65 3.07
CA SER A 88 -0.32 -1.98 2.58
C SER A 88 1.17 -2.16 2.26
N ILE A 89 1.87 -1.15 1.69
CA ILE A 89 3.32 -1.26 1.44
C ILE A 89 4.07 -1.48 2.76
N ASP A 90 3.69 -0.76 3.82
CA ASP A 90 4.25 -0.91 5.16
C ASP A 90 3.96 -2.30 5.73
N HIS A 91 2.70 -2.74 5.69
CA HIS A 91 2.30 -4.06 6.20
C HIS A 91 2.96 -5.21 5.42
N PHE A 92 3.05 -5.13 4.09
CA PHE A 92 3.82 -6.09 3.29
C PHE A 92 5.31 -6.04 3.63
N GLY A 93 5.85 -4.84 3.87
CA GLY A 93 7.21 -4.65 4.34
C GLY A 93 7.48 -5.40 5.63
N HIS A 94 6.63 -5.20 6.66
CA HIS A 94 6.75 -5.91 7.93
C HIS A 94 6.58 -7.42 7.82
N GLY A 95 5.70 -7.89 6.92
CA GLY A 95 5.43 -9.31 6.77
C GLY A 95 6.44 -10.07 5.91
N PHE A 96 7.08 -9.40 4.94
CA PHE A 96 7.80 -10.12 3.88
C PHE A 96 9.12 -9.49 3.43
N MET A 97 9.54 -8.31 3.95
CA MET A 97 10.80 -7.69 3.55
C MET A 97 12.02 -8.56 3.88
N GLU A 98 11.93 -9.41 4.89
CA GLU A 98 13.00 -10.35 5.24
C GLU A 98 13.33 -11.32 4.11
N TYR A 99 12.34 -11.66 3.25
CA TYR A 99 12.52 -12.56 2.10
C TYR A 99 12.91 -11.83 0.82
N HIS A 100 12.93 -10.48 0.81
CA HIS A 100 13.32 -9.72 -0.38
C HIS A 100 14.80 -9.94 -0.74
N PRO A 101 15.20 -10.07 -2.04
CA PRO A 101 16.60 -10.17 -2.43
C PRO A 101 17.46 -8.99 -1.97
N PRO A 102 18.75 -9.22 -1.64
CA PRO A 102 19.44 -10.51 -1.59
C PRO A 102 19.03 -11.35 -0.37
N ARG A 103 19.06 -12.68 -0.51
CA ARG A 103 18.78 -13.58 0.62
C ARG A 103 19.73 -13.31 1.79
N MET A 104 19.18 -13.15 2.98
CA MET A 104 19.97 -13.02 4.21
C MET A 104 20.41 -14.40 4.73
N ASP A 105 21.55 -14.47 5.42
CA ASP A 105 22.14 -15.74 5.86
C ASP A 105 21.25 -16.56 6.80
N HIS A 106 20.37 -15.91 7.56
CA HIS A 106 19.45 -16.54 8.51
C HIS A 106 18.15 -17.04 7.87
N ILE A 107 17.88 -16.67 6.60
CA ILE A 107 16.67 -17.08 5.87
C ILE A 107 16.94 -18.39 5.13
N GLY A 108 16.07 -19.39 5.33
CA GLY A 108 16.12 -20.67 4.64
C GLY A 108 15.98 -20.50 3.12
N GLU A 109 16.68 -21.35 2.36
CA GLU A 109 16.65 -21.28 0.90
C GLU A 109 15.26 -21.53 0.32
N GLU A 110 14.53 -22.50 0.87
CA GLU A 110 13.18 -22.83 0.44
C GLU A 110 12.18 -21.68 0.69
N GLU A 111 12.22 -21.08 1.89
CA GLU A 111 11.39 -19.94 2.23
C GLU A 111 11.69 -18.74 1.34
N PHE A 112 12.99 -18.46 1.15
CA PHE A 112 13.42 -17.40 0.24
C PHE A 112 12.88 -17.62 -1.17
N GLU A 113 13.02 -18.83 -1.71
CA GLU A 113 12.52 -19.15 -3.05
C GLU A 113 11.01 -18.97 -3.21
N ILE A 114 10.23 -19.18 -2.15
CA ILE A 114 8.77 -19.03 -2.18
C ILE A 114 8.38 -17.57 -2.12
N TYR A 115 8.96 -16.78 -1.21
CA TYR A 115 8.44 -15.46 -0.82
C TYR A 115 9.20 -14.25 -1.38
N GLN A 116 10.34 -14.44 -2.05
CA GLN A 116 11.22 -13.36 -2.51
C GLN A 116 10.56 -12.34 -3.45
N GLU A 117 9.49 -12.73 -4.17
CA GLU A 117 8.85 -11.86 -5.16
C GLU A 117 7.72 -10.99 -4.57
N ILE A 118 7.29 -11.24 -3.32
CA ILE A 118 6.12 -10.55 -2.73
C ILE A 118 6.30 -9.04 -2.70
N ILE A 119 7.44 -8.55 -2.24
CA ILE A 119 7.69 -7.11 -2.14
C ILE A 119 7.69 -6.46 -3.53
N ALA A 120 8.38 -7.07 -4.50
CA ALA A 120 8.36 -6.59 -5.88
C ALA A 120 6.95 -6.65 -6.49
N GLY A 121 6.19 -7.72 -6.20
CA GLY A 121 4.78 -7.86 -6.58
C GLY A 121 3.92 -6.75 -5.98
N CYS A 122 4.10 -6.44 -4.70
CA CYS A 122 3.38 -5.36 -4.02
C CYS A 122 3.60 -4.00 -4.72
N TYR A 123 4.84 -3.63 -5.01
CA TYR A 123 5.13 -2.38 -5.73
C TYR A 123 4.55 -2.36 -7.14
N LYS A 124 4.63 -3.47 -7.89
CA LYS A 124 4.01 -3.57 -9.23
C LYS A 124 2.50 -3.41 -9.15
N PHE A 125 1.86 -4.00 -8.15
CA PHE A 125 0.42 -3.89 -7.98
C PHE A 125 0.01 -2.46 -7.57
N HIS A 126 0.77 -1.80 -6.71
CA HIS A 126 0.58 -0.38 -6.39
C HIS A 126 0.74 0.54 -7.61
N ASP A 127 1.67 0.23 -8.50
CA ASP A 127 1.83 0.95 -9.76
C ASP A 127 0.58 0.81 -10.66
N LEU A 128 0.01 -0.39 -10.74
CA LEU A 128 -1.26 -0.62 -11.45
C LEU A 128 -2.43 0.17 -10.82
N MET A 129 -2.55 0.15 -9.48
CA MET A 129 -3.57 0.91 -8.76
C MET A 129 -3.39 2.42 -8.96
N LEU A 130 -2.17 2.93 -8.88
CA LEU A 130 -1.86 4.33 -9.17
C LEU A 130 -2.25 4.70 -10.59
N GLY A 131 -1.90 3.87 -11.57
CA GLY A 131 -2.30 4.07 -12.97
C GLY A 131 -3.81 4.16 -13.14
N ARG A 132 -4.59 3.34 -12.43
CA ARG A 132 -6.06 3.41 -12.42
C ARG A 132 -6.55 4.72 -11.82
N LEU A 133 -6.02 5.14 -10.67
CA LEU A 133 -6.41 6.40 -10.02
C LEU A 133 -6.08 7.61 -10.90
N MET A 134 -4.89 7.63 -11.52
CA MET A 134 -4.49 8.69 -12.45
C MET A 134 -5.44 8.77 -13.66
N HIS A 135 -5.83 7.62 -14.21
CA HIS A 135 -6.79 7.56 -15.32
C HIS A 135 -8.15 8.14 -14.93
N LEU A 136 -8.65 7.79 -13.75
CA LEU A 136 -9.95 8.28 -13.25
C LEU A 136 -9.90 9.78 -12.89
N ALA A 137 -8.79 10.24 -12.33
CA ALA A 137 -8.60 11.63 -11.95
C ALA A 137 -8.51 12.59 -13.18
N GLY A 138 -8.06 12.08 -14.32
CA GLY A 138 -7.94 12.84 -15.55
C GLY A 138 -6.73 13.78 -15.61
N ASP A 139 -6.52 14.39 -16.79
CA ASP A 139 -5.32 15.17 -17.09
C ASP A 139 -5.27 16.55 -16.39
N ASP A 140 -6.42 17.06 -15.94
CA ASP A 140 -6.54 18.35 -15.27
C ASP A 140 -6.30 18.28 -13.75
N THR A 141 -5.97 17.09 -13.23
CA THR A 141 -5.73 16.87 -11.82
C THR A 141 -4.24 16.86 -11.48
N THR A 142 -3.87 17.55 -10.40
CA THR A 142 -2.53 17.46 -9.81
C THR A 142 -2.48 16.27 -8.89
N ILE A 143 -1.55 15.33 -9.16
CA ILE A 143 -1.31 14.13 -8.36
C ILE A 143 -0.10 14.36 -7.45
N ILE A 144 -0.24 14.03 -6.17
CA ILE A 144 0.83 14.01 -5.19
C ILE A 144 0.94 12.59 -4.63
N LEU A 145 2.06 11.93 -4.90
CA LEU A 145 2.44 10.67 -4.28
C LEU A 145 3.45 10.97 -3.18
N CYS A 146 3.16 10.58 -1.94
CA CYS A 146 4.09 10.76 -0.84
C CYS A 146 4.10 9.56 0.10
N SER A 147 5.20 9.39 0.82
CA SER A 147 5.39 8.39 1.87
C SER A 147 6.08 9.06 3.06
N ASP A 148 5.70 8.66 4.27
CA ASP A 148 6.23 9.16 5.53
C ASP A 148 7.62 8.59 5.86
N HIS A 149 7.92 7.37 5.44
CA HIS A 149 9.21 6.71 5.65
C HIS A 149 9.55 5.76 4.50
N GLY A 150 10.77 5.24 4.51
CA GLY A 150 11.22 4.16 3.65
C GLY A 150 11.42 2.86 4.43
N TYR A 151 12.02 1.86 3.77
CA TYR A 151 12.32 0.56 4.34
C TYR A 151 13.79 0.17 4.12
N HIS A 152 14.37 -0.58 5.07
CA HIS A 152 15.61 -1.30 4.84
C HIS A 152 15.34 -2.50 3.95
N SER A 153 15.83 -2.45 2.71
CA SER A 153 15.63 -3.49 1.69
C SER A 153 16.92 -4.21 1.28
N ASP A 154 18.04 -3.86 1.89
CA ASP A 154 19.39 -4.36 1.59
C ASP A 154 19.98 -5.22 2.73
N HIS A 155 21.30 -5.33 2.79
CA HIS A 155 22.03 -6.04 3.83
C HIS A 155 21.91 -5.42 5.24
N LEU A 156 21.34 -4.21 5.35
CA LEU A 156 21.07 -3.54 6.63
C LEU A 156 19.70 -3.89 7.21
N ARG A 157 18.96 -4.79 6.56
CA ARG A 157 17.69 -5.30 7.11
C ARG A 157 17.91 -5.88 8.51
N PRO A 158 17.01 -5.60 9.46
CA PRO A 158 17.05 -6.21 10.79
C PRO A 158 16.98 -7.73 10.69
N LYS A 159 17.69 -8.43 11.57
CA LYS A 159 17.60 -9.89 11.69
C LYS A 159 16.44 -10.34 12.57
N GLU A 160 16.07 -9.49 13.50
CA GLU A 160 15.00 -9.74 14.48
C GLU A 160 14.26 -8.43 14.76
N THR A 161 12.95 -8.51 14.97
CA THR A 161 12.15 -7.38 15.41
C THR A 161 12.08 -7.40 16.93
N PRO A 162 12.52 -6.34 17.65
CA PRO A 162 12.41 -6.28 19.09
C PRO A 162 10.96 -6.39 19.56
N ASN A 163 10.72 -7.20 20.60
CA ASN A 163 9.39 -7.38 21.20
C ASN A 163 9.03 -6.22 22.14
N VAL A 164 8.94 -5.02 21.58
CA VAL A 164 8.49 -3.78 22.26
C VAL A 164 7.54 -3.04 21.32
N PRO A 165 6.66 -2.14 21.81
CA PRO A 165 5.66 -1.46 20.97
C PRO A 165 6.22 -0.77 19.72
N ALA A 166 7.41 -0.16 19.82
CA ALA A 166 8.09 0.49 18.70
C ALA A 166 9.06 -0.44 17.94
N GLY A 167 9.09 -1.74 18.26
CA GLY A 167 10.00 -2.72 17.64
C GLY A 167 9.94 -2.76 16.13
N PRO A 168 8.74 -2.75 15.51
CA PRO A 168 8.63 -2.74 14.05
C PRO A 168 9.32 -1.57 13.36
N ALA A 169 9.44 -0.41 13.99
CA ALA A 169 10.08 0.77 13.41
C ALA A 169 11.58 0.58 13.05
N ILE A 170 12.22 -0.47 13.58
CA ILE A 170 13.62 -0.79 13.20
C ILE A 170 13.78 -1.13 11.70
N TRP A 171 12.68 -1.51 11.03
CA TRP A 171 12.64 -1.79 9.61
C TRP A 171 12.57 -0.53 8.75
N HIS A 172 12.18 0.61 9.35
CA HIS A 172 11.96 1.85 8.63
C HIS A 172 13.25 2.63 8.41
N ARG A 173 13.30 3.38 7.31
CA ARG A 173 14.27 4.45 7.05
C ARG A 173 13.58 5.79 7.24
N ASP A 174 14.32 6.78 7.70
CA ASP A 174 13.80 8.13 8.00
C ASP A 174 13.28 8.89 6.77
N PHE A 175 13.71 8.49 5.56
CA PHE A 175 13.34 9.17 4.33
C PHE A 175 12.28 8.39 3.56
N GLY A 176 11.12 9.02 3.37
CA GLY A 176 10.09 8.60 2.43
C GLY A 176 10.36 9.12 1.01
N VAL A 177 9.31 9.21 0.21
CA VAL A 177 9.37 9.76 -1.15
C VAL A 177 8.30 10.82 -1.33
N VAL A 178 8.53 11.76 -2.25
CA VAL A 178 7.50 12.63 -2.81
C VAL A 178 7.68 12.70 -4.31
N ALA A 179 6.58 12.55 -5.05
CA ALA A 179 6.52 12.77 -6.48
C ALA A 179 5.24 13.53 -6.82
N MET A 180 5.33 14.45 -7.77
CA MET A 180 4.18 15.27 -8.18
C MET A 180 4.07 15.28 -9.70
N ALA A 181 2.85 15.24 -10.21
CA ALA A 181 2.55 15.35 -11.63
C ALA A 181 1.23 16.10 -11.83
N GLY A 182 1.03 16.72 -13.00
CA GLY A 182 -0.19 17.40 -13.37
C GLY A 182 0.00 18.87 -13.74
N PRO A 183 -1.09 19.62 -13.87
CA PRO A 183 -1.07 21.02 -14.25
C PRO A 183 -0.20 21.86 -13.32
N GLY A 184 0.67 22.70 -13.90
CA GLY A 184 1.56 23.59 -13.14
C GLY A 184 2.79 22.93 -12.51
N ILE A 185 2.91 21.58 -12.55
CA ILE A 185 4.05 20.88 -12.00
C ILE A 185 5.18 20.80 -13.04
N LYS A 186 6.39 21.24 -12.65
CA LYS A 186 7.56 21.19 -13.51
C LYS A 186 8.03 19.72 -13.68
N ARG A 187 8.29 19.34 -14.93
CA ARG A 187 8.78 17.99 -15.24
C ARG A 187 10.28 17.88 -15.03
N GLY A 188 10.71 16.77 -14.46
CA GLY A 188 12.13 16.40 -14.31
C GLY A 188 12.88 17.22 -13.26
N GLU A 189 12.20 18.04 -12.47
CA GLU A 189 12.78 18.78 -11.35
C GLU A 189 12.95 17.88 -10.13
N LYS A 190 14.05 18.06 -9.41
CA LYS A 190 14.30 17.39 -8.13
C LYS A 190 14.00 18.34 -6.99
N ILE A 191 13.23 17.86 -6.02
CA ILE A 191 12.91 18.59 -4.79
C ILE A 191 13.93 18.18 -3.72
N TYR A 192 14.50 19.16 -3.02
CA TYR A 192 15.44 18.95 -1.93
C TYR A 192 14.92 19.60 -0.66
N GLY A 193 15.09 18.92 0.48
CA GLY A 193 14.74 19.46 1.80
C GLY A 193 13.24 19.44 2.12
N ALA A 194 12.41 18.82 1.27
CA ALA A 194 10.99 18.63 1.56
C ALA A 194 10.79 17.67 2.75
N ASN A 195 9.75 17.90 3.51
CA ASN A 195 9.32 17.04 4.62
C ASN A 195 7.78 16.95 4.68
N LEU A 196 7.25 16.10 5.56
CA LEU A 196 5.80 15.88 5.65
C LEU A 196 5.01 17.15 6.01
N LEU A 197 5.60 18.09 6.72
CA LEU A 197 4.94 19.36 7.09
C LEU A 197 4.70 20.26 5.87
N ASP A 198 5.39 20.03 4.77
CA ASP A 198 5.21 20.79 3.53
C ASP A 198 4.00 20.31 2.70
N ILE A 199 3.47 19.12 2.97
CA ILE A 199 2.36 18.54 2.20
C ILE A 199 1.08 19.37 2.36
N THR A 200 0.66 19.64 3.60
CA THR A 200 -0.58 20.39 3.86
C THR A 200 -0.56 21.79 3.24
N PRO A 201 0.46 22.65 3.46
CA PRO A 201 0.48 23.96 2.84
C PRO A 201 0.59 23.89 1.31
N THR A 202 1.24 22.86 0.76
CA THR A 202 1.27 22.66 -0.70
C THR A 202 -0.12 22.36 -1.24
N VAL A 203 -0.89 21.47 -0.62
CA VAL A 203 -2.27 21.16 -1.01
C VAL A 203 -3.16 22.41 -0.90
N LEU A 204 -3.09 23.13 0.21
CA LEU A 204 -3.85 24.36 0.39
C LEU A 204 -3.53 25.40 -0.70
N SER A 205 -2.25 25.57 -1.02
CA SER A 205 -1.81 26.49 -2.07
C SER A 205 -2.34 26.08 -3.45
N LEU A 206 -2.33 24.78 -3.78
CA LEU A 206 -2.88 24.27 -5.04
C LEU A 206 -4.39 24.50 -5.15
N LEU A 207 -5.10 24.45 -4.04
CA LEU A 207 -6.54 24.75 -3.95
C LEU A 207 -6.85 26.25 -3.88
N GLY A 208 -5.84 27.13 -3.88
CA GLY A 208 -6.03 28.58 -3.74
C GLY A 208 -6.48 29.03 -2.34
N LEU A 209 -6.24 28.19 -1.33
CA LEU A 209 -6.57 28.47 0.07
C LEU A 209 -5.38 29.10 0.81
N PRO A 210 -5.64 29.88 1.89
CA PRO A 210 -4.56 30.40 2.73
C PRO A 210 -3.71 29.29 3.35
N THR A 211 -2.38 29.48 3.38
CA THR A 211 -1.39 28.56 3.96
C THR A 211 -0.83 29.10 5.26
#